data_887d70105c020bff36cac10df4af8a78
#
_entry.id   887d70105c020bff36cac10df4af8a78
#
_cell.length_a   1.000
_cell.length_b   1.000
_cell.length_c   1.000
_cell.angle_alpha   90.00
_cell.angle_beta   90.00
_cell.angle_gamma   90.00
#
_symmetry.space_group_name_H-M   'P 1'
#
loop_
_entity.id
_entity.type
_entity.pdbx_description
1 polymer ?
#
loop_
_entity_poly.entity_id
_entity_poly.type
_entity_poly.pdbx_seq_one_letter_code
_entity_poly.pdbx_strand_id
1 'polypeptide(L)'
;MSLRPTALALAVLGLSGCATIGPGLHLSDRDVTGRGTPAAPIAIEAISPALLTNLAELRARAATVRPRDPSTDLTGPYLYRVAPHDVLSVIVWDHPELTIPAGEFRAAEQAGNVVQGDGTVFYPHVGVVEVAGRTLPEIRALFTEKLRKWVESPQLDVRVVAFRGQKVQVSGEVAQPSTVPITDVPLRVQDAIAQAHGLGPNAWPRGLTLTRGGATYQLDLQAAYAEGDLSQDWRLQDGDVLHVPTREQYKVFVLGEVRKPSSKVMARGAMSLAEAIGDSDGFDPLSANPGAIYVFRGRYQSPRVYKLDASSADALLLAVQFQLEPLDVVYVAATSLTDWNRVMNQILPTIQGLWQTVDLGNRAATAVK
;
A
#
# COMPACT_ATOMS: atom_id res chain seq x y z
N MET A 1 -4.06 -87.59 -35.32
CA MET A 1 -4.79 -86.67 -34.45
C MET A 1 -3.77 -85.69 -33.87
N SER A 2 -3.82 -84.47 -34.26
CA SER A 2 -2.82 -83.44 -34.18
C SER A 2 -2.95 -82.67 -32.89
N LEU A 3 -1.87 -82.53 -32.12
CA LEU A 3 -1.74 -81.61 -31.01
C LEU A 3 -0.76 -80.50 -31.44
N ARG A 4 -1.24 -79.28 -31.50
CA ARG A 4 -0.43 -78.06 -31.66
C ARG A 4 0.07 -77.51 -30.33
N PRO A 5 1.34 -77.10 -30.19
CA PRO A 5 1.82 -76.41 -29.02
C PRO A 5 1.61 -74.89 -29.14
N THR A 6 1.00 -74.30 -28.15
CA THR A 6 0.87 -72.85 -27.95
C THR A 6 2.17 -72.30 -27.44
N ALA A 7 2.73 -71.33 -28.19
CA ALA A 7 3.92 -70.58 -27.76
C ALA A 7 3.57 -69.53 -26.72
N LEU A 8 4.27 -69.64 -25.58
CA LEU A 8 4.21 -68.64 -24.44
C LEU A 8 5.19 -67.53 -24.77
N ALA A 9 4.71 -66.37 -25.13
CA ALA A 9 5.52 -65.15 -25.29
C ALA A 9 5.80 -64.53 -23.91
N LEU A 10 7.04 -64.55 -23.48
CA LEU A 10 7.52 -63.91 -22.26
C LEU A 10 7.75 -62.41 -22.59
N ALA A 11 6.91 -61.55 -22.05
CA ALA A 11 7.11 -60.10 -22.11
C ALA A 11 8.12 -59.68 -21.00
N VAL A 12 9.32 -59.34 -21.41
CA VAL A 12 10.33 -58.71 -20.57
C VAL A 12 9.97 -57.22 -20.44
N LEU A 13 9.39 -56.85 -19.28
CA LEU A 13 9.26 -55.45 -18.91
C LEU A 13 10.63 -54.93 -18.47
N GLY A 14 11.27 -54.17 -19.33
CA GLY A 14 12.45 -53.38 -18.98
C GLY A 14 12.11 -52.23 -18.03
N LEU A 15 12.43 -52.37 -16.77
CA LEU A 15 12.56 -51.24 -15.86
C LEU A 15 13.85 -50.49 -16.21
N SER A 16 13.71 -49.43 -16.98
CA SER A 16 14.80 -48.46 -17.14
C SER A 16 14.26 -47.05 -16.94
N GLY A 17 14.78 -46.41 -15.93
CA GLY A 17 14.67 -44.97 -15.87
C GLY A 17 14.30 -44.38 -14.52
N CYS A 18 15.11 -44.60 -13.49
CA CYS A 18 15.30 -43.53 -12.50
C CYS A 18 16.06 -42.40 -13.21
N ALA A 19 15.35 -41.54 -13.91
CA ALA A 19 15.91 -40.23 -14.28
C ALA A 19 16.02 -39.39 -13.01
N THR A 20 17.24 -39.24 -12.54
CA THR A 20 17.59 -38.23 -11.55
C THR A 20 17.08 -36.90 -12.02
N ILE A 21 16.17 -36.32 -11.24
CA ILE A 21 15.74 -34.93 -11.42
C ILE A 21 16.95 -34.08 -11.01
N GLY A 22 17.84 -33.81 -11.96
CA GLY A 22 18.88 -32.80 -11.83
C GLY A 22 18.24 -31.40 -11.93
N PRO A 23 18.89 -30.34 -11.43
CA PRO A 23 18.37 -28.99 -11.49
C PRO A 23 18.49 -28.40 -12.91
N GLY A 24 17.70 -28.92 -13.83
CA GLY A 24 17.58 -28.46 -15.21
C GLY A 24 16.17 -28.70 -15.69
N LEU A 25 15.28 -27.74 -15.53
CA LEU A 25 13.98 -27.73 -16.21
C LEU A 25 14.24 -27.63 -17.72
N HIS A 26 14.33 -28.76 -18.40
CA HIS A 26 14.26 -28.81 -19.86
C HIS A 26 12.80 -28.66 -20.29
N LEU A 27 12.38 -27.43 -20.54
CA LEU A 27 11.16 -27.15 -21.29
C LEU A 27 11.45 -27.54 -22.74
N SER A 28 10.64 -28.43 -23.30
CA SER A 28 10.77 -28.84 -24.72
C SER A 28 10.45 -27.63 -25.62
N ASP A 29 11.15 -27.48 -26.73
CA ASP A 29 10.96 -26.41 -27.73
C ASP A 29 9.50 -26.23 -28.22
N ARG A 30 8.62 -27.17 -27.94
CA ARG A 30 7.19 -27.12 -28.33
C ARG A 30 6.33 -26.28 -27.39
N ASP A 31 6.76 -26.08 -26.13
CA ASP A 31 5.97 -25.30 -25.15
C ASP A 31 6.26 -23.78 -25.22
N VAL A 32 7.33 -23.38 -25.92
CA VAL A 32 7.77 -22.01 -26.04
C VAL A 32 7.14 -21.26 -27.23
N THR A 33 6.60 -21.98 -28.21
CA THR A 33 6.08 -21.37 -29.46
C THR A 33 4.67 -20.79 -29.36
N GLY A 34 4.05 -20.82 -28.20
CA GLY A 34 2.63 -20.47 -28.04
C GLY A 34 2.28 -19.08 -27.54
N ARG A 35 3.14 -18.33 -26.90
CA ARG A 35 2.72 -17.04 -26.30
C ARG A 35 3.85 -16.02 -26.20
N GLY A 36 3.91 -15.13 -27.18
CA GLY A 36 4.45 -13.79 -27.00
C GLY A 36 5.97 -13.69 -27.00
N THR A 37 6.61 -14.03 -28.11
CA THR A 37 7.95 -13.51 -28.42
C THR A 37 7.87 -11.98 -28.38
N PRO A 38 8.77 -11.26 -27.66
CA PRO A 38 8.80 -9.81 -27.71
C PRO A 38 8.99 -9.37 -29.16
N ALA A 39 8.11 -8.53 -29.66
CA ALA A 39 8.05 -8.11 -31.06
C ALA A 39 9.23 -7.23 -31.51
N ALA A 40 10.15 -6.89 -30.58
CA ALA A 40 11.33 -6.09 -30.84
C ALA A 40 12.53 -6.60 -30.03
N PRO A 41 13.78 -6.42 -30.52
CA PRO A 41 14.98 -6.75 -29.77
C PRO A 41 15.01 -5.92 -28.48
N ILE A 42 15.19 -6.57 -27.34
CA ILE A 42 15.27 -5.90 -26.04
C ILE A 42 16.56 -5.10 -26.00
N ALA A 43 16.43 -3.78 -25.87
CA ALA A 43 17.57 -2.90 -25.70
C ALA A 43 18.16 -3.06 -24.29
N ILE A 44 19.47 -3.30 -24.21
CA ILE A 44 20.22 -3.36 -22.95
C ILE A 44 20.89 -2.00 -22.76
N GLU A 45 20.59 -1.37 -21.65
CA GLU A 45 21.15 -0.08 -21.28
C GLU A 45 22.22 -0.25 -20.22
N ALA A 46 23.43 0.28 -20.46
CA ALA A 46 24.51 0.20 -19.49
C ALA A 46 24.26 1.14 -18.30
N ILE A 47 24.42 0.62 -17.08
CA ILE A 47 24.36 1.45 -15.86
C ILE A 47 25.60 2.35 -15.86
N SER A 48 25.38 3.62 -16.11
CA SER A 48 26.39 4.67 -16.24
C SER A 48 26.00 5.89 -15.39
N PRO A 49 26.95 6.81 -15.10
CA PRO A 49 26.61 8.06 -14.41
C PRO A 49 25.52 8.87 -15.11
N ALA A 50 25.51 8.89 -16.45
CA ALA A 50 24.49 9.58 -17.23
C ALA A 50 23.10 8.95 -17.06
N LEU A 51 23.01 7.63 -17.07
CA LEU A 51 21.77 6.92 -16.79
C LEU A 51 21.25 7.22 -15.37
N LEU A 52 22.14 7.18 -14.38
CA LEU A 52 21.77 7.46 -12.98
C LEU A 52 21.20 8.88 -12.82
N THR A 53 21.82 9.87 -13.46
CA THR A 53 21.32 11.25 -13.47
C THR A 53 19.94 11.33 -14.11
N ASN A 54 19.74 10.70 -15.26
CA ASN A 54 18.43 10.66 -15.94
C ASN A 54 17.34 10.00 -15.06
N LEU A 55 17.65 8.84 -14.45
CA LEU A 55 16.72 8.15 -13.57
C LEU A 55 16.41 8.98 -12.32
N ALA A 56 17.38 9.71 -11.77
CA ALA A 56 17.16 10.62 -10.65
C ALA A 56 16.25 11.79 -11.03
N GLU A 57 16.45 12.39 -12.20
CA GLU A 57 15.57 13.45 -12.72
C GLU A 57 14.14 12.95 -12.97
N LEU A 58 13.99 11.77 -13.55
CA LEU A 58 12.66 11.17 -13.76
C LEU A 58 11.93 10.94 -12.43
N ARG A 59 12.63 10.47 -11.40
CA ARG A 59 12.08 10.32 -10.04
C ARG A 59 11.71 11.66 -9.41
N ALA A 60 12.57 12.66 -9.54
CA ALA A 60 12.28 14.00 -9.04
C ALA A 60 11.03 14.59 -9.71
N ARG A 61 10.89 14.43 -11.02
CA ARG A 61 9.67 14.84 -11.77
C ARG A 61 8.44 14.06 -11.31
N ALA A 62 8.54 12.76 -11.11
CA ALA A 62 7.45 11.94 -10.60
C ALA A 62 7.03 12.38 -9.18
N ALA A 63 7.98 12.75 -8.33
CA ALA A 63 7.72 13.29 -7.00
C ALA A 63 6.95 14.63 -7.03
N THR A 64 7.19 15.47 -8.05
CA THR A 64 6.43 16.75 -8.21
C THR A 64 5.00 16.55 -8.69
N VAL A 65 4.66 15.38 -9.23
CA VAL A 65 3.31 15.02 -9.72
C VAL A 65 2.50 14.25 -8.66
N ARG A 66 2.96 14.23 -7.40
CA ARG A 66 2.19 13.60 -6.32
C ARG A 66 0.80 14.23 -6.22
N PRO A 67 -0.25 13.44 -5.97
CA PRO A 67 -1.60 13.97 -5.84
C PRO A 67 -1.62 14.99 -4.69
N ARG A 68 -2.26 16.12 -4.93
CA ARG A 68 -2.51 17.13 -3.90
C ARG A 68 -3.87 16.87 -3.28
N ASP A 69 -3.98 17.14 -1.98
CA ASP A 69 -5.25 17.04 -1.28
C ASP A 69 -6.29 17.98 -1.96
N PRO A 70 -7.35 17.44 -2.56
CA PRO A 70 -8.39 18.27 -3.17
C PRO A 70 -9.15 19.15 -2.15
N SER A 71 -8.96 18.86 -0.84
CA SER A 71 -9.56 19.67 0.24
C SER A 71 -8.68 20.83 0.72
N THR A 72 -7.48 21.02 0.16
CA THR A 72 -6.59 22.15 0.54
C THR A 72 -7.14 23.54 0.16
N ASP A 73 -8.10 23.61 -0.75
CA ASP A 73 -8.77 24.87 -1.11
C ASP A 73 -9.72 25.39 -0.01
N LEU A 74 -9.89 24.66 1.09
CA LEU A 74 -10.66 25.11 2.24
C LEU A 74 -9.79 26.06 3.11
N THR A 75 -9.69 27.32 2.69
CA THR A 75 -8.85 28.36 3.29
C THR A 75 -9.37 28.90 4.64
N GLY A 76 -10.50 28.41 5.13
CA GLY A 76 -11.11 28.84 6.39
C GLY A 76 -10.69 27.99 7.61
N PRO A 77 -10.97 28.48 8.84
CA PRO A 77 -10.79 27.66 10.03
C PRO A 77 -11.63 26.39 9.94
N TYR A 78 -11.08 25.28 10.45
CA TYR A 78 -11.82 24.03 10.53
C TYR A 78 -12.98 24.18 11.51
N LEU A 79 -14.19 23.91 11.05
CA LEU A 79 -15.41 23.93 11.88
C LEU A 79 -16.08 22.56 11.75
N TYR A 80 -16.17 21.85 12.87
CA TYR A 80 -16.92 20.61 12.92
C TYR A 80 -18.39 20.87 12.64
N ARG A 81 -18.99 20.05 11.78
CA ARG A 81 -20.43 20.04 11.54
C ARG A 81 -21.02 18.79 12.14
N VAL A 82 -21.99 18.99 13.02
CA VAL A 82 -22.68 17.90 13.72
C VAL A 82 -23.30 16.94 12.71
N ALA A 83 -23.15 15.65 12.99
CA ALA A 83 -23.68 14.58 12.15
C ALA A 83 -24.71 13.71 12.92
N PRO A 84 -25.56 12.96 12.23
CA PRO A 84 -26.42 11.94 12.86
C PRO A 84 -25.58 11.01 13.73
N HIS A 85 -26.14 10.61 14.87
CA HIS A 85 -25.55 9.78 15.93
C HIS A 85 -24.54 10.49 16.85
N ASP A 86 -24.13 11.72 16.59
CA ASP A 86 -23.37 12.51 17.56
C ASP A 86 -24.18 12.73 18.83
N VAL A 87 -23.51 12.93 19.94
CA VAL A 87 -24.16 13.23 21.23
C VAL A 87 -23.83 14.65 21.64
N LEU A 88 -24.85 15.48 21.77
CA LEU A 88 -24.73 16.87 22.19
C LEU A 88 -25.02 17.02 23.67
N SER A 89 -24.20 17.77 24.38
CA SER A 89 -24.51 18.30 25.70
C SER A 89 -24.94 19.76 25.55
N VAL A 90 -26.12 20.08 26.07
CA VAL A 90 -26.65 21.44 26.11
C VAL A 90 -26.82 21.83 27.57
N ILE A 91 -26.08 22.84 27.99
CA ILE A 91 -26.13 23.39 29.36
C ILE A 91 -26.77 24.75 29.27
N VAL A 92 -27.85 24.97 30.00
CA VAL A 92 -28.48 26.29 30.17
C VAL A 92 -28.14 26.79 31.55
N TRP A 93 -27.39 27.90 31.61
CA TRP A 93 -26.96 28.49 32.89
C TRP A 93 -28.15 29.02 33.68
N ASP A 94 -28.10 28.87 35.00
CA ASP A 94 -29.15 29.25 35.94
C ASP A 94 -30.50 28.51 35.80
N HIS A 95 -30.52 27.49 34.91
CA HIS A 95 -31.69 26.67 34.64
C HIS A 95 -31.35 25.17 34.68
N PRO A 96 -31.07 24.60 35.88
CA PRO A 96 -30.70 23.18 35.98
C PRO A 96 -31.81 22.22 35.54
N GLU A 97 -33.08 22.63 35.57
CA GLU A 97 -34.23 21.86 35.12
C GLU A 97 -34.27 21.69 33.60
N LEU A 98 -33.59 22.55 32.85
CA LEU A 98 -33.44 22.47 31.39
C LEU A 98 -32.19 21.68 30.97
N THR A 99 -31.23 21.60 31.88
CA THR A 99 -30.06 20.75 31.65
C THR A 99 -30.48 19.31 31.94
N ILE A 100 -30.26 18.40 31.00
CA ILE A 100 -30.56 16.99 31.23
C ILE A 100 -29.82 16.56 32.49
N PRO A 101 -30.54 16.11 33.55
CA PRO A 101 -29.91 15.71 34.78
C PRO A 101 -29.05 14.49 34.49
N ALA A 102 -27.76 14.69 34.31
CA ALA A 102 -26.78 13.65 34.51
C ALA A 102 -26.97 13.26 35.97
N GLY A 103 -27.67 12.14 36.25
CA GLY A 103 -27.67 11.60 37.61
C GLY A 103 -26.20 11.48 38.03
N GLU A 104 -25.88 11.61 39.31
CA GLU A 104 -24.53 11.70 39.88
C GLU A 104 -23.55 10.63 39.38
N PHE A 105 -23.99 9.64 38.60
CA PHE A 105 -23.22 8.47 38.13
C PHE A 105 -23.34 8.21 36.60
N ARG A 106 -23.86 9.12 35.79
CA ARG A 106 -23.90 8.92 34.33
C ARG A 106 -22.80 9.73 33.67
N ALA A 107 -21.99 9.05 32.84
CA ALA A 107 -21.03 9.74 31.99
C ALA A 107 -21.78 10.73 31.06
N ALA A 108 -21.15 11.86 30.76
CA ALA A 108 -21.74 12.91 29.90
C ALA A 108 -22.21 12.35 28.53
N GLU A 109 -21.55 11.34 28.02
CA GLU A 109 -21.90 10.62 26.80
C GLU A 109 -23.23 9.86 26.87
N GLN A 110 -23.64 9.44 28.07
CA GLN A 110 -24.89 8.73 28.34
C GLN A 110 -26.03 9.70 28.69
N ALA A 111 -25.68 10.89 29.15
CA ALA A 111 -26.63 11.93 29.57
C ALA A 111 -26.92 12.97 28.48
N GLY A 112 -26.21 12.91 27.33
CA GLY A 112 -26.37 13.87 26.24
C GLY A 112 -27.57 13.61 25.33
N ASN A 113 -27.89 14.59 24.50
CA ASN A 113 -28.92 14.52 23.49
C ASN A 113 -28.35 13.88 22.22
N VAL A 114 -28.84 12.68 21.87
CA VAL A 114 -28.41 11.98 20.66
C VAL A 114 -29.04 12.63 19.43
N VAL A 115 -28.26 12.98 18.44
CA VAL A 115 -28.75 13.38 17.12
C VAL A 115 -29.31 12.14 16.41
N GLN A 116 -30.58 12.18 16.09
CA GLN A 116 -31.28 11.07 15.45
C GLN A 116 -30.79 10.83 14.03
N GLY A 117 -31.11 9.67 13.43
CA GLY A 117 -30.69 9.33 12.07
C GLY A 117 -31.23 10.29 10.99
N ASP A 118 -32.35 11.01 11.28
CA ASP A 118 -32.88 12.07 10.43
C ASP A 118 -32.21 13.43 10.60
N GLY A 119 -31.14 13.51 11.44
CA GLY A 119 -30.43 14.74 11.71
C GLY A 119 -31.03 15.68 12.74
N THR A 120 -32.11 15.23 13.42
CA THR A 120 -32.79 16.05 14.43
C THR A 120 -32.38 15.70 15.85
N VAL A 121 -32.62 16.62 16.77
CA VAL A 121 -32.49 16.41 18.22
C VAL A 121 -33.77 16.92 18.89
N PHE A 122 -34.24 16.18 19.89
CA PHE A 122 -35.28 16.67 20.77
C PHE A 122 -34.67 17.34 22.00
N TYR A 123 -35.16 18.53 22.33
CA TYR A 123 -34.78 19.22 23.55
C TYR A 123 -36.02 19.83 24.22
N PRO A 124 -36.12 19.76 25.58
CA PRO A 124 -37.26 20.32 26.30
C PRO A 124 -37.49 21.79 25.97
N HIS A 125 -38.73 22.20 25.83
CA HIS A 125 -39.19 23.55 25.44
C HIS A 125 -38.75 24.03 24.04
N VAL A 126 -37.74 23.44 23.43
CA VAL A 126 -37.31 23.71 22.04
C VAL A 126 -38.05 22.83 21.06
N GLY A 127 -38.39 21.60 21.48
CA GLY A 127 -39.00 20.57 20.63
C GLY A 127 -37.96 19.87 19.75
N VAL A 128 -38.43 19.32 18.62
CA VAL A 128 -37.57 18.67 17.63
C VAL A 128 -36.93 19.71 16.74
N VAL A 129 -35.61 19.66 16.58
CA VAL A 129 -34.81 20.63 15.81
C VAL A 129 -33.75 19.93 14.98
N GLU A 130 -33.65 20.33 13.72
CA GLU A 130 -32.63 19.88 12.81
C GLU A 130 -31.25 20.53 13.17
N VAL A 131 -30.28 19.69 13.50
CA VAL A 131 -28.93 20.11 13.91
C VAL A 131 -27.83 19.53 13.00
N ALA A 132 -28.10 18.48 12.24
CA ALA A 132 -27.15 17.91 11.33
C ALA A 132 -26.66 18.92 10.27
N GLY A 133 -25.37 18.91 9.95
CA GLY A 133 -24.74 19.85 9.02
C GLY A 133 -24.46 21.25 9.62
N ARG A 134 -24.94 21.54 10.83
CA ARG A 134 -24.70 22.82 11.51
C ARG A 134 -23.44 22.77 12.36
N THR A 135 -22.84 23.92 12.55
CA THR A 135 -21.74 24.12 13.52
C THR A 135 -22.29 24.36 14.93
N LEU A 136 -21.47 24.15 15.95
CA LEU A 136 -21.87 24.41 17.34
C LEU A 136 -22.34 25.86 17.59
N PRO A 137 -21.69 26.92 17.04
CA PRO A 137 -22.20 28.29 17.14
C PRO A 137 -23.59 28.47 16.51
N GLU A 138 -23.86 27.87 15.36
CA GLU A 138 -25.17 27.92 14.68
C GLU A 138 -26.24 27.23 15.52
N ILE A 139 -25.93 26.06 16.10
CA ILE A 139 -26.83 25.32 16.99
C ILE A 139 -27.11 26.14 18.25
N ARG A 140 -26.06 26.71 18.87
CA ARG A 140 -26.22 27.60 20.04
C ARG A 140 -27.19 28.75 19.73
N ALA A 141 -27.00 29.45 18.62
CA ALA A 141 -27.85 30.55 18.22
C ALA A 141 -29.31 30.10 18.03
N LEU A 142 -29.53 28.96 17.39
CA LEU A 142 -30.84 28.37 17.15
C LEU A 142 -31.57 28.00 18.46
N PHE A 143 -30.88 27.39 19.41
CA PHE A 143 -31.45 27.04 20.72
C PHE A 143 -31.72 28.30 21.56
N THR A 144 -30.83 29.28 21.54
CA THR A 144 -31.01 30.57 22.22
C THR A 144 -32.27 31.25 21.73
N GLU A 145 -32.51 31.30 20.42
CA GLU A 145 -33.70 31.92 19.83
C GLU A 145 -35.00 31.21 20.29
N LYS A 146 -35.01 29.89 20.24
CA LYS A 146 -36.19 29.09 20.59
C LYS A 146 -36.50 29.13 22.08
N LEU A 147 -35.46 29.16 22.94
CA LEU A 147 -35.62 29.22 24.40
C LEU A 147 -36.06 30.57 24.90
N ARG A 148 -35.87 31.67 24.16
CA ARG A 148 -36.34 33.03 24.53
C ARG A 148 -37.81 33.14 24.85
N LYS A 149 -38.62 32.18 24.35
CA LYS A 149 -40.05 32.10 24.66
C LYS A 149 -40.33 31.63 26.07
N TRP A 150 -39.39 31.00 26.74
CA TRP A 150 -39.53 30.31 28.02
C TRP A 150 -38.58 30.86 29.10
N VAL A 151 -37.43 31.38 28.66
CA VAL A 151 -36.36 31.88 29.52
C VAL A 151 -36.01 33.30 29.07
N GLU A 152 -35.97 34.25 30.02
CA GLU A 152 -35.52 35.59 29.75
C GLU A 152 -33.98 35.60 29.63
N SER A 153 -33.45 36.05 28.47
CA SER A 153 -32.01 36.12 28.17
C SER A 153 -31.23 34.79 28.38
N PRO A 154 -31.62 33.70 27.70
CA PRO A 154 -31.03 32.38 27.92
C PRO A 154 -29.54 32.37 27.56
N GLN A 155 -28.70 31.99 28.51
CA GLN A 155 -27.28 31.73 28.30
C GLN A 155 -27.06 30.22 28.23
N LEU A 156 -26.53 29.74 27.10
CA LEU A 156 -26.31 28.33 26.95
C LEU A 156 -24.97 28.00 26.30
N ASP A 157 -24.48 26.84 26.65
CA ASP A 157 -23.31 26.24 26.03
C ASP A 157 -23.71 24.93 25.34
N VAL A 158 -23.17 24.68 24.15
CA VAL A 158 -23.42 23.47 23.36
C VAL A 158 -22.09 22.84 23.01
N ARG A 159 -21.94 21.57 23.37
CA ARG A 159 -20.73 20.79 23.10
C ARG A 159 -21.09 19.43 22.52
N VAL A 160 -20.20 18.88 21.68
CA VAL A 160 -20.25 17.46 21.33
C VAL A 160 -19.52 16.68 22.41
N VAL A 161 -20.20 15.76 23.07
CA VAL A 161 -19.62 14.90 24.12
C VAL A 161 -19.25 13.52 23.62
N ALA A 162 -19.83 13.10 22.47
CA ALA A 162 -19.40 11.90 21.76
C ALA A 162 -19.52 12.09 20.25
N PHE A 163 -18.41 11.99 19.56
CA PHE A 163 -18.31 12.05 18.10
C PHE A 163 -18.52 10.64 17.54
N ARG A 164 -19.68 10.37 16.97
CA ARG A 164 -20.08 9.05 16.46
C ARG A 164 -20.55 9.08 15.01
N GLY A 165 -20.90 10.27 14.53
CA GLY A 165 -21.49 10.47 13.22
C GLY A 165 -20.50 10.37 12.08
N GLN A 166 -19.31 10.94 12.24
CA GLN A 166 -18.30 10.97 11.20
C GLN A 166 -17.09 10.12 11.59
N LYS A 167 -16.60 9.31 10.66
CA LYS A 167 -15.54 8.33 10.94
C LYS A 167 -14.73 7.99 9.71
N VAL A 168 -13.48 7.61 9.94
CA VAL A 168 -12.53 7.09 8.96
C VAL A 168 -12.17 5.67 9.32
N GLN A 169 -12.09 4.80 8.33
CA GLN A 169 -11.62 3.43 8.54
C GLN A 169 -10.13 3.34 8.25
N VAL A 170 -9.35 2.86 9.22
CA VAL A 170 -7.92 2.56 9.07
C VAL A 170 -7.72 1.05 9.04
N SER A 171 -7.09 0.55 7.99
CA SER A 171 -6.96 -0.88 7.70
C SER A 171 -5.56 -1.23 7.18
N GLY A 172 -5.29 -2.53 7.05
CA GLY A 172 -4.01 -3.04 6.55
C GLY A 172 -2.95 -3.16 7.63
N GLU A 173 -1.70 -2.91 7.29
CA GLU A 173 -0.53 -3.11 8.15
C GLU A 173 -0.31 -1.91 9.10
N VAL A 174 -1.24 -1.73 10.02
CA VAL A 174 -1.16 -0.85 11.19
C VAL A 174 -1.19 -1.69 12.45
N ALA A 175 -0.70 -1.15 13.58
CA ALA A 175 -0.63 -1.91 14.82
C ALA A 175 -2.03 -2.38 15.30
N GLN A 176 -3.05 -1.50 15.16
CA GLN A 176 -4.45 -1.84 15.46
C GLN A 176 -5.39 -1.27 14.41
N PRO A 177 -5.83 -2.07 13.42
CA PRO A 177 -6.86 -1.65 12.48
C PRO A 177 -8.12 -1.21 13.25
N SER A 178 -8.61 -0.01 12.96
CA SER A 178 -9.68 0.60 13.75
C SER A 178 -10.50 1.60 12.93
N THR A 179 -11.63 1.97 13.48
CA THR A 179 -12.41 3.10 12.99
C THR A 179 -12.13 4.32 13.86
N VAL A 180 -11.64 5.38 13.26
CA VAL A 180 -11.21 6.62 13.92
C VAL A 180 -12.32 7.66 13.76
N PRO A 181 -12.87 8.22 14.85
CA PRO A 181 -13.86 9.30 14.76
C PRO A 181 -13.21 10.61 14.32
N ILE A 182 -13.92 11.38 13.50
CA ILE A 182 -13.59 12.76 13.20
C ILE A 182 -14.19 13.64 14.30
N THR A 183 -13.37 14.53 14.85
CA THR A 183 -13.73 15.40 15.95
C THR A 183 -13.73 16.88 15.55
N ASP A 184 -13.82 17.79 16.53
CA ASP A 184 -13.63 19.22 16.36
C ASP A 184 -12.18 19.62 16.04
N VAL A 185 -11.24 18.66 16.09
CA VAL A 185 -9.87 18.80 15.62
C VAL A 185 -9.72 18.15 14.24
N PRO A 186 -9.11 18.84 13.25
CA PRO A 186 -8.90 18.26 11.93
C PRO A 186 -8.11 16.97 12.02
N LEU A 187 -8.68 15.87 11.57
CA LEU A 187 -8.01 14.57 11.50
C LEU A 187 -7.19 14.48 10.20
N ARG A 188 -5.90 14.23 10.31
CA ARG A 188 -4.99 14.01 9.18
C ARG A 188 -4.55 12.56 9.07
N VAL A 189 -3.92 12.21 7.95
CA VAL A 189 -3.42 10.85 7.71
C VAL A 189 -2.49 10.40 8.84
N GLN A 190 -1.54 11.28 9.25
CA GLN A 190 -0.61 10.96 10.34
C GLN A 190 -1.33 10.73 11.67
N ASP A 191 -2.34 11.56 11.98
CA ASP A 191 -3.13 11.43 13.20
C ASP A 191 -3.92 10.12 13.22
N ALA A 192 -4.53 9.73 12.09
CA ALA A 192 -5.28 8.49 11.96
C ALA A 192 -4.37 7.26 12.15
N ILE A 193 -3.17 7.29 11.57
CA ILE A 193 -2.18 6.23 11.78
C ILE A 193 -1.71 6.19 13.25
N ALA A 194 -1.49 7.35 13.88
CA ALA A 194 -1.13 7.42 15.29
C ALA A 194 -2.23 6.86 16.20
N GLN A 195 -3.51 7.15 15.90
CA GLN A 195 -4.66 6.59 16.62
C GLN A 195 -4.82 5.09 16.39
N ALA A 196 -4.35 4.57 15.25
CA ALA A 196 -4.23 3.13 15.00
C ALA A 196 -2.97 2.51 15.63
N HIS A 197 -2.33 3.21 16.59
CA HIS A 197 -1.12 2.80 17.32
C HIS A 197 0.14 2.71 16.44
N GLY A 198 0.15 3.38 15.29
CA GLY A 198 1.26 3.45 14.37
C GLY A 198 1.25 2.39 13.28
N LEU A 199 2.29 2.39 12.48
CA LEU A 199 2.50 1.42 11.42
C LEU A 199 2.89 0.06 11.98
N GLY A 200 2.39 -1.01 11.38
CA GLY A 200 2.81 -2.37 11.68
C GLY A 200 4.26 -2.63 11.22
N PRO A 201 4.87 -3.73 11.71
CA PRO A 201 6.27 -4.05 11.43
C PRO A 201 6.55 -4.35 9.95
N ASN A 202 5.52 -4.72 9.20
CA ASN A 202 5.61 -5.02 7.79
C ASN A 202 4.96 -3.97 6.89
N ALA A 203 4.68 -2.77 7.41
CA ALA A 203 4.06 -1.70 6.65
C ALA A 203 4.94 -1.19 5.51
N TRP A 204 4.28 -0.79 4.41
CA TRP A 204 4.90 -0.07 3.31
C TRP A 204 4.42 1.39 3.30
N PRO A 205 5.18 2.32 3.86
CA PRO A 205 4.72 3.70 4.06
C PRO A 205 4.69 4.55 2.79
N ARG A 206 5.30 4.09 1.67
CA ARG A 206 5.34 4.83 0.39
C ARG A 206 4.13 4.61 -0.51
N GLY A 207 3.18 3.79 -0.11
CA GLY A 207 2.08 3.41 -0.99
C GLY A 207 0.76 3.29 -0.25
N LEU A 208 0.52 4.17 0.74
CA LEU A 208 -0.77 4.22 1.41
C LEU A 208 -1.87 4.50 0.38
N THR A 209 -2.99 3.84 0.54
CA THR A 209 -4.14 4.03 -0.32
C THR A 209 -5.26 4.72 0.46
N LEU A 210 -5.66 5.91 0.00
CA LEU A 210 -6.82 6.63 0.50
C LEU A 210 -7.96 6.49 -0.51
N THR A 211 -9.06 5.88 -0.09
CA THR A 211 -10.29 5.81 -0.89
C THR A 211 -11.30 6.82 -0.35
N ARG A 212 -11.72 7.74 -1.22
CA ARG A 212 -12.67 8.82 -0.92
C ARG A 212 -13.68 8.95 -2.05
N GLY A 213 -14.97 8.84 -1.74
CA GLY A 213 -16.03 9.01 -2.73
C GLY A 213 -15.92 8.11 -3.97
N GLY A 214 -15.37 6.91 -3.84
CA GLY A 214 -15.12 5.97 -4.94
C GLY A 214 -13.82 6.21 -5.71
N ALA A 215 -13.11 7.30 -5.48
CA ALA A 215 -11.78 7.55 -6.04
C ALA A 215 -10.68 7.04 -5.09
N THR A 216 -9.59 6.53 -5.66
CA THR A 216 -8.45 6.01 -4.91
C THR A 216 -7.22 6.86 -5.18
N TYR A 217 -6.56 7.29 -4.10
CA TYR A 217 -5.35 8.10 -4.12
C TYR A 217 -4.21 7.34 -3.46
N GLN A 218 -3.01 7.44 -4.01
CA GLN A 218 -1.81 6.90 -3.38
C GLN A 218 -1.06 8.01 -2.67
N LEU A 219 -0.75 7.81 -1.39
CA LEU A 219 -0.04 8.74 -0.53
C LEU A 219 1.30 8.15 -0.12
N ASP A 220 2.32 9.00 -0.03
CA ASP A 220 3.67 8.64 0.42
C ASP A 220 3.90 9.18 1.84
N LEU A 221 3.54 8.39 2.85
CA LEU A 221 3.75 8.76 4.25
C LEU A 221 5.25 8.82 4.62
N GLN A 222 6.10 8.04 3.92
CA GLN A 222 7.55 8.11 4.12
C GLN A 222 8.12 9.48 3.72
N ALA A 223 7.57 10.09 2.67
CA ALA A 223 7.95 11.44 2.28
C ALA A 223 7.58 12.47 3.35
N ALA A 224 6.41 12.31 3.99
CA ALA A 224 6.01 13.19 5.09
C ALA A 224 6.95 13.05 6.31
N TYR A 225 7.36 11.83 6.66
CA TYR A 225 8.20 11.57 7.84
C TYR A 225 9.69 11.88 7.62
N ALA A 226 10.25 11.45 6.49
CA ALA A 226 11.69 11.53 6.24
C ALA A 226 12.10 12.78 5.45
N GLU A 227 11.23 13.28 4.58
CA GLU A 227 11.52 14.40 3.68
C GLU A 227 10.81 15.71 4.13
N GLY A 228 9.91 15.63 5.12
CA GLY A 228 9.11 16.77 5.60
C GLY A 228 8.05 17.24 4.60
N ASP A 229 7.69 16.40 3.63
CA ASP A 229 6.68 16.72 2.60
C ASP A 229 5.26 16.57 3.17
N LEU A 230 4.78 17.60 3.84
CA LEU A 230 3.43 17.64 4.42
C LEU A 230 2.31 17.67 3.35
N SER A 231 2.63 17.79 2.07
CA SER A 231 1.63 17.69 1.00
C SER A 231 0.99 16.31 0.93
N GLN A 232 1.61 15.30 1.55
CA GLN A 232 1.12 13.92 1.63
C GLN A 232 0.31 13.64 2.92
N ASP A 233 0.26 14.58 3.85
CA ASP A 233 -0.53 14.48 5.09
C ASP A 233 -1.91 15.11 4.91
N TRP A 234 -2.76 14.42 4.15
CA TRP A 234 -4.07 14.91 3.79
C TRP A 234 -5.03 14.95 4.97
N ARG A 235 -5.93 15.95 4.95
CA ARG A 235 -7.05 15.98 5.87
C ARG A 235 -8.07 14.91 5.47
N LEU A 236 -8.43 14.07 6.43
CA LEU A 236 -9.41 13.01 6.26
C LEU A 236 -10.84 13.54 6.38
N GLN A 237 -11.76 12.88 5.72
CA GLN A 237 -13.19 13.21 5.66
C GLN A 237 -14.02 11.98 6.04
N ASP A 238 -15.29 12.22 6.36
CA ASP A 238 -16.22 11.14 6.67
C ASP A 238 -16.34 10.14 5.52
N GLY A 239 -16.31 8.86 5.88
CA GLY A 239 -16.35 7.75 4.93
C GLY A 239 -15.03 7.44 4.22
N ASP A 240 -13.94 8.15 4.53
CA ASP A 240 -12.62 7.80 4.00
C ASP A 240 -12.17 6.42 4.50
N VAL A 241 -11.53 5.67 3.61
CA VAL A 241 -10.86 4.42 3.94
C VAL A 241 -9.38 4.58 3.69
N LEU A 242 -8.58 4.54 4.76
CA LEU A 242 -7.12 4.57 4.70
C LEU A 242 -6.60 3.15 4.84
N HIS A 243 -5.89 2.67 3.82
CA HIS A 243 -5.30 1.34 3.83
C HIS A 243 -3.78 1.43 3.74
N VAL A 244 -3.10 0.76 4.67
CA VAL A 244 -1.64 0.63 4.70
C VAL A 244 -1.26 -0.72 4.12
N PRO A 245 -0.58 -0.77 2.95
CA PRO A 245 -0.18 -2.04 2.35
C PRO A 245 0.99 -2.67 3.10
N THR A 246 1.14 -3.99 2.95
CA THR A 246 2.30 -4.72 3.44
C THR A 246 3.50 -4.58 2.50
N ARG A 247 4.71 -4.51 3.07
CA ARG A 247 5.97 -4.48 2.30
C ARG A 247 6.28 -5.80 1.58
N GLU A 248 5.59 -6.90 1.88
CA GLU A 248 5.83 -8.18 1.22
C GLU A 248 5.60 -8.15 -0.29
N GLN A 249 4.77 -7.22 -0.76
CA GLN A 249 4.55 -6.98 -2.19
C GLN A 249 5.68 -6.18 -2.84
N TYR A 250 6.50 -5.50 -2.04
CA TYR A 250 7.58 -4.63 -2.46
C TYR A 250 8.93 -5.32 -2.24
N LYS A 251 9.21 -6.30 -3.10
CA LYS A 251 10.42 -7.11 -3.07
C LYS A 251 11.10 -7.12 -4.43
N VAL A 252 12.40 -7.40 -4.42
CA VAL A 252 13.20 -7.69 -5.62
C VAL A 252 13.61 -9.14 -5.60
N PHE A 253 13.94 -9.68 -6.75
CA PHE A 253 14.42 -11.05 -6.87
C PHE A 253 15.91 -11.02 -7.26
N VAL A 254 16.75 -11.69 -6.50
CA VAL A 254 18.17 -11.84 -6.82
C VAL A 254 18.43 -13.29 -7.19
N LEU A 255 18.87 -13.49 -8.42
CA LEU A 255 19.02 -14.81 -9.06
C LEU A 255 20.40 -14.93 -9.72
N GLY A 256 20.73 -16.14 -10.14
CA GLY A 256 22.01 -16.45 -10.80
C GLY A 256 23.13 -16.71 -9.78
N GLU A 257 24.35 -16.32 -10.12
CA GLU A 257 25.57 -16.67 -9.41
C GLU A 257 25.84 -15.74 -8.21
N VAL A 258 24.90 -15.76 -7.27
CA VAL A 258 25.05 -15.18 -5.92
C VAL A 258 25.04 -16.31 -4.90
N ARG A 259 25.64 -16.10 -3.73
CA ARG A 259 25.72 -17.16 -2.70
C ARG A 259 24.36 -17.63 -2.18
N LYS A 260 23.38 -16.71 -2.08
CA LYS A 260 22.02 -17.01 -1.62
C LYS A 260 20.96 -16.40 -2.53
N PRO A 261 20.67 -17.02 -3.68
CA PRO A 261 19.57 -16.58 -4.54
C PRO A 261 18.24 -16.58 -3.77
N SER A 262 17.52 -15.46 -3.77
CA SER A 262 16.25 -15.33 -3.06
C SER A 262 15.51 -14.06 -3.42
N SER A 263 14.28 -13.92 -2.95
CA SER A 263 13.61 -12.62 -2.94
C SER A 263 14.03 -11.80 -1.72
N LYS A 264 14.25 -10.51 -1.90
CA LYS A 264 14.62 -9.55 -0.85
C LYS A 264 13.54 -8.50 -0.72
N VAL A 265 13.02 -8.32 0.48
CA VAL A 265 12.02 -7.30 0.79
C VAL A 265 12.72 -5.96 0.95
N MET A 266 12.19 -4.91 0.33
CA MET A 266 12.71 -3.55 0.41
C MET A 266 12.37 -2.91 1.75
N ALA A 267 13.15 -3.22 2.79
CA ALA A 267 12.81 -2.92 4.19
C ALA A 267 12.64 -1.42 4.52
N ARG A 268 13.33 -0.53 3.78
CA ARG A 268 13.36 0.92 4.02
C ARG A 268 12.63 1.73 2.94
N GLY A 269 11.77 1.10 2.16
CA GLY A 269 11.08 1.77 1.06
C GLY A 269 11.96 2.03 -0.17
N ALA A 270 13.23 1.67 -0.13
CA ALA A 270 14.19 1.73 -1.22
C ALA A 270 15.23 0.62 -1.02
N MET A 271 15.84 0.17 -2.10
CA MET A 271 16.93 -0.80 -2.10
C MET A 271 17.84 -0.51 -3.30
N SER A 272 19.12 -0.39 -3.05
CA SER A 272 20.11 -0.27 -4.13
C SER A 272 20.49 -1.64 -4.70
N LEU A 273 21.04 -1.65 -5.90
CA LEU A 273 21.57 -2.87 -6.51
C LEU A 273 22.68 -3.50 -5.66
N ALA A 274 23.53 -2.67 -5.03
CA ALA A 274 24.57 -3.14 -4.14
C ALA A 274 24.02 -3.79 -2.88
N GLU A 275 22.97 -3.21 -2.27
CA GLU A 275 22.28 -3.81 -1.11
C GLU A 275 21.65 -5.15 -1.46
N ALA A 276 20.96 -5.26 -2.60
CA ALA A 276 20.34 -6.50 -3.02
C ALA A 276 21.35 -7.64 -3.20
N ILE A 277 22.51 -7.34 -3.79
CA ILE A 277 23.60 -8.30 -3.95
C ILE A 277 24.24 -8.62 -2.58
N GLY A 278 24.49 -7.61 -1.74
CA GLY A 278 25.02 -7.77 -0.40
C GLY A 278 24.13 -8.64 0.50
N ASP A 279 22.82 -8.40 0.50
CA ASP A 279 21.82 -9.19 1.23
C ASP A 279 21.73 -10.63 0.73
N SER A 280 22.27 -10.91 -0.47
CA SER A 280 22.39 -12.25 -1.04
C SER A 280 23.76 -12.89 -0.75
N ASP A 281 24.47 -12.41 0.28
CA ASP A 281 25.83 -12.81 0.68
C ASP A 281 26.90 -12.56 -0.40
N GLY A 282 26.61 -11.65 -1.36
CA GLY A 282 27.52 -11.29 -2.44
C GLY A 282 27.57 -12.30 -3.58
N PHE A 283 28.56 -12.12 -4.46
CA PHE A 283 28.80 -13.00 -5.60
C PHE A 283 29.31 -14.37 -5.16
N ASP A 284 28.96 -15.40 -5.92
CA ASP A 284 29.67 -16.68 -5.82
C ASP A 284 31.09 -16.51 -6.41
N PRO A 285 32.15 -16.69 -5.61
CA PRO A 285 33.52 -16.42 -6.05
C PRO A 285 34.05 -17.41 -7.11
N LEU A 286 33.36 -18.55 -7.30
CA LEU A 286 33.79 -19.60 -8.20
C LEU A 286 33.12 -19.52 -9.58
N SER A 287 31.87 -19.01 -9.61
CA SER A 287 31.05 -19.09 -10.82
C SER A 287 30.55 -17.73 -11.34
N ALA A 288 30.50 -16.71 -10.49
CA ALA A 288 29.96 -15.41 -10.87
C ALA A 288 30.85 -14.65 -11.87
N ASN A 289 30.19 -13.96 -12.79
CA ASN A 289 30.81 -12.96 -13.66
C ASN A 289 30.41 -11.54 -13.20
N PRO A 290 31.21 -10.83 -12.41
CA PRO A 290 30.91 -9.47 -11.97
C PRO A 290 30.73 -8.47 -13.14
N GLY A 291 31.33 -8.73 -14.31
CA GLY A 291 31.13 -7.92 -15.52
C GLY A 291 29.77 -8.07 -16.19
N ALA A 292 28.90 -8.93 -15.68
CA ALA A 292 27.61 -9.24 -16.30
C ALA A 292 26.49 -9.36 -15.27
N ILE A 293 26.11 -8.23 -14.67
CA ILE A 293 24.96 -8.10 -13.78
C ILE A 293 23.83 -7.44 -14.56
N TYR A 294 22.68 -8.08 -14.60
CA TYR A 294 21.50 -7.59 -15.30
C TYR A 294 20.38 -7.25 -14.32
N VAL A 295 19.66 -6.16 -14.58
CA VAL A 295 18.43 -5.80 -13.86
C VAL A 295 17.30 -5.74 -14.88
N PHE A 296 16.33 -6.62 -14.70
CA PHE A 296 15.11 -6.66 -15.51
C PHE A 296 14.02 -5.89 -14.79
N ARG A 297 13.47 -4.89 -15.46
CA ARG A 297 12.42 -3.99 -14.94
C ARG A 297 11.25 -3.91 -15.89
N GLY A 298 10.06 -3.78 -15.36
CA GLY A 298 8.86 -3.56 -16.15
C GLY A 298 8.08 -4.84 -16.46
N ARG A 299 7.13 -4.78 -17.36
CA ARG A 299 6.26 -5.92 -17.72
C ARG A 299 6.91 -6.79 -18.80
N TYR A 300 6.53 -8.06 -18.85
CA TYR A 300 7.03 -9.02 -19.83
C TYR A 300 6.95 -8.55 -21.29
N GLN A 301 5.86 -7.86 -21.66
CA GLN A 301 5.68 -7.37 -23.03
C GLN A 301 6.62 -6.22 -23.41
N SER A 302 7.17 -5.50 -22.43
CA SER A 302 8.05 -4.34 -22.62
C SER A 302 9.08 -4.22 -21.50
N PRO A 303 9.97 -5.21 -21.33
CA PRO A 303 10.98 -5.17 -20.28
C PRO A 303 12.04 -4.15 -20.62
N ARG A 304 12.53 -3.43 -19.60
CA ARG A 304 13.77 -2.67 -19.64
C ARG A 304 14.86 -3.50 -19.02
N VAL A 305 16.00 -3.57 -19.67
CA VAL A 305 17.13 -4.34 -19.15
C VAL A 305 18.32 -3.40 -18.97
N TYR A 306 18.79 -3.36 -17.74
CA TYR A 306 19.99 -2.62 -17.38
C TYR A 306 21.15 -3.58 -17.15
N LYS A 307 22.35 -3.21 -17.57
CA LYS A 307 23.56 -4.00 -17.35
C LYS A 307 24.58 -3.20 -16.56
N LEU A 308 25.11 -3.79 -15.50
CA LEU A 308 26.26 -3.29 -14.77
C LEU A 308 27.47 -4.21 -15.04
N ASP A 309 28.59 -3.59 -15.38
CA ASP A 309 29.90 -4.24 -15.33
C ASP A 309 30.59 -3.84 -14.02
N ALA A 310 30.54 -4.72 -13.02
CA ALA A 310 31.13 -4.51 -11.70
C ALA A 310 32.51 -5.16 -11.57
N SER A 311 33.26 -5.32 -12.68
CA SER A 311 34.64 -5.83 -12.66
C SER A 311 35.64 -4.81 -12.08
N SER A 312 35.25 -3.53 -11.97
CA SER A 312 36.06 -2.47 -11.38
C SER A 312 35.43 -1.93 -10.09
N ALA A 313 36.28 -1.41 -9.19
CA ALA A 313 35.81 -0.91 -7.88
C ALA A 313 34.91 0.32 -7.97
N ASP A 314 35.09 1.18 -8.97
CA ASP A 314 34.25 2.35 -9.22
C ASP A 314 32.84 1.97 -9.69
N ALA A 315 32.68 0.86 -10.37
CA ALA A 315 31.39 0.35 -10.78
C ALA A 315 30.50 -0.05 -9.57
N LEU A 316 31.09 -0.43 -8.44
CA LEU A 316 30.33 -0.69 -7.21
C LEU A 316 29.67 0.60 -6.67
N LEU A 317 30.27 1.77 -6.91
CA LEU A 317 29.63 3.05 -6.56
C LEU A 317 28.39 3.30 -7.41
N LEU A 318 28.39 2.87 -8.67
CA LEU A 318 27.19 2.91 -9.52
C LEU A 318 26.11 1.98 -9.00
N ALA A 319 26.48 0.79 -8.51
CA ALA A 319 25.53 -0.15 -7.89
C ALA A 319 24.88 0.41 -6.64
N VAL A 320 25.61 1.17 -5.81
CA VAL A 320 25.06 1.85 -4.63
C VAL A 320 24.04 2.93 -5.02
N GLN A 321 24.29 3.65 -6.12
CA GLN A 321 23.41 4.72 -6.59
C GLN A 321 22.23 4.21 -7.42
N PHE A 322 22.35 3.02 -8.03
CA PHE A 322 21.27 2.44 -8.82
C PHE A 322 20.16 1.88 -7.90
N GLN A 323 19.07 2.61 -7.81
CA GLN A 323 17.92 2.20 -7.02
C GLN A 323 17.05 1.19 -7.77
N LEU A 324 16.78 0.07 -7.13
CA LEU A 324 15.84 -0.94 -7.61
C LEU A 324 14.39 -0.47 -7.41
N GLU A 325 13.51 -0.99 -8.24
CA GLU A 325 12.07 -0.82 -8.12
C GLU A 325 11.43 -2.14 -7.67
N PRO A 326 10.24 -2.09 -7.05
CA PRO A 326 9.52 -3.31 -6.70
C PRO A 326 9.35 -4.25 -7.89
N LEU A 327 9.60 -5.53 -7.65
CA LEU A 327 9.55 -6.61 -8.64
C LEU A 327 10.70 -6.62 -9.68
N ASP A 328 11.72 -5.78 -9.52
CA ASP A 328 12.95 -5.92 -10.31
C ASP A 328 13.57 -7.32 -10.10
N VAL A 329 14.10 -7.88 -11.17
CA VAL A 329 14.88 -9.12 -11.12
C VAL A 329 16.33 -8.80 -11.39
N VAL A 330 17.17 -8.96 -10.37
CA VAL A 330 18.62 -8.87 -10.47
C VAL A 330 19.16 -10.25 -10.82
N TYR A 331 19.91 -10.35 -11.89
CA TYR A 331 20.51 -11.59 -12.32
C TYR A 331 22.03 -11.43 -12.49
N VAL A 332 22.78 -12.23 -11.76
CA VAL A 332 24.25 -12.31 -11.88
C VAL A 332 24.60 -13.48 -12.80
N ALA A 333 25.26 -13.20 -13.91
CA ALA A 333 25.60 -14.21 -14.88
C ALA A 333 26.78 -15.08 -14.44
N ALA A 334 26.86 -16.30 -14.98
CA ALA A 334 28.02 -17.17 -14.83
C ALA A 334 29.15 -16.73 -15.77
N THR A 335 30.40 -17.10 -15.42
CA THR A 335 31.61 -16.79 -16.20
C THR A 335 31.59 -17.37 -17.63
N SER A 336 30.83 -18.44 -17.86
CA SER A 336 30.75 -19.14 -19.16
C SER A 336 29.56 -18.74 -20.04
N LEU A 337 28.74 -17.75 -19.67
CA LEU A 337 27.58 -17.31 -20.45
C LEU A 337 28.01 -16.39 -21.59
N THR A 338 28.32 -16.97 -22.73
CA THR A 338 28.69 -16.26 -23.97
C THR A 338 27.47 -15.84 -24.82
N ASP A 339 26.28 -16.39 -24.57
CA ASP A 339 25.09 -16.15 -25.41
C ASP A 339 23.96 -15.48 -24.62
N TRP A 340 23.73 -14.18 -24.90
CA TRP A 340 22.58 -13.41 -24.40
C TRP A 340 21.24 -14.10 -24.64
N ASN A 341 21.05 -14.67 -25.82
CA ASN A 341 19.81 -15.40 -26.18
C ASN A 341 19.56 -16.59 -25.25
N ARG A 342 20.62 -17.24 -24.76
CA ARG A 342 20.52 -18.36 -23.83
C ARG A 342 20.06 -17.88 -22.44
N VAL A 343 20.61 -16.76 -21.97
CA VAL A 343 20.21 -16.12 -20.71
C VAL A 343 18.73 -15.71 -20.78
N MET A 344 18.32 -15.06 -21.86
CA MET A 344 16.93 -14.61 -22.02
C MET A 344 15.96 -15.78 -22.08
N ASN A 345 16.29 -16.84 -22.80
CA ASN A 345 15.42 -18.03 -22.91
C ASN A 345 15.32 -18.82 -21.59
N GLN A 346 16.29 -18.73 -20.71
CA GLN A 346 16.24 -19.38 -19.39
C GLN A 346 15.54 -18.54 -18.32
N ILE A 347 15.67 -17.22 -18.36
CA ILE A 347 15.18 -16.31 -17.32
C ILE A 347 13.74 -15.83 -17.59
N LEU A 348 13.40 -15.55 -18.84
CA LEU A 348 12.06 -15.04 -19.19
C LEU A 348 10.91 -15.94 -18.73
N PRO A 349 10.98 -17.28 -18.87
CA PRO A 349 9.92 -18.16 -18.36
C PRO A 349 9.81 -18.13 -16.82
N THR A 350 10.94 -18.00 -16.13
CA THR A 350 10.97 -17.90 -14.64
C THR A 350 10.34 -16.61 -14.16
N ILE A 351 10.65 -15.51 -14.84
CA ILE A 351 10.06 -14.20 -14.58
C ILE A 351 8.54 -14.24 -14.84
N GLN A 352 8.09 -14.89 -15.91
CA GLN A 352 6.64 -15.05 -16.17
C GLN A 352 5.90 -15.74 -15.02
N GLY A 353 6.47 -16.82 -14.48
CA GLY A 353 5.88 -17.55 -13.36
C GLY A 353 5.76 -16.67 -12.10
N LEU A 354 6.78 -15.87 -11.80
CA LEU A 354 6.78 -14.97 -10.67
C LEU A 354 5.73 -13.85 -10.80
N TRP A 355 5.55 -13.32 -12.00
CA TRP A 355 4.57 -12.24 -12.25
C TRP A 355 3.14 -12.72 -12.24
N GLN A 356 2.89 -13.95 -12.76
CA GLN A 356 1.57 -14.56 -12.71
C GLN A 356 1.10 -14.80 -11.28
N THR A 357 1.97 -15.19 -10.36
CA THR A 357 1.62 -15.39 -8.95
C THR A 357 1.28 -14.08 -8.25
N VAL A 358 1.98 -13.00 -8.59
CA VAL A 358 1.68 -11.65 -8.04
C VAL A 358 0.36 -11.10 -8.59
N ASP A 359 0.09 -11.27 -9.89
CA ASP A 359 -1.16 -10.81 -10.54
C ASP A 359 -2.39 -11.60 -10.05
N LEU A 360 -2.24 -12.90 -9.79
CA LEU A 360 -3.28 -13.74 -9.18
C LEU A 360 -3.57 -13.30 -7.74
N GLY A 361 -2.55 -12.93 -6.96
CA GLY A 361 -2.72 -12.39 -5.61
C GLY A 361 -3.50 -11.07 -5.61
N ASN A 362 -3.18 -10.17 -6.53
CA ASN A 362 -3.88 -8.89 -6.69
C ASN A 362 -5.33 -9.05 -7.18
N ARG A 363 -5.59 -10.01 -8.08
CA ARG A 363 -6.95 -10.31 -8.56
C ARG A 363 -7.80 -10.99 -7.50
N ALA A 364 -7.23 -11.85 -6.68
CA ALA A 364 -7.94 -12.46 -5.55
C ALA A 364 -8.34 -11.41 -4.51
N ALA A 365 -7.49 -10.42 -4.24
CA ALA A 365 -7.79 -9.30 -3.34
C ALA A 365 -8.89 -8.38 -3.89
N THR A 366 -9.05 -8.28 -5.22
CA THR A 366 -10.12 -7.48 -5.86
C THR A 366 -11.41 -8.25 -6.10
N ALA A 367 -11.40 -9.59 -6.08
CA ALA A 367 -12.58 -10.44 -6.29
C ALA A 367 -13.38 -10.75 -5.01
N VAL A 368 -12.91 -10.30 -3.84
CA VAL A 368 -13.58 -10.43 -2.54
C VAL A 368 -14.29 -9.11 -2.17
N LYS A 369 -14.73 -8.37 -3.18
CA LYS A 369 -15.64 -7.21 -2.99
C LYS A 369 -17.00 -7.52 -3.56
#